data_3884e6f57644951ad9776e59e0662ab6
#
_entry.id   3884e6f57644951ad9776e59e0662ab6
#
_cell.length_a   1.000
_cell.length_b   1.000
_cell.length_c   1.000
_cell.angle_alpha   90.00
_cell.angle_beta   90.00
_cell.angle_gamma   90.00
#
_symmetry.space_group_name_H-M   'P 1'
#
loop_
_entity.id
_entity.type
_entity.pdbx_description
1 polymer ?
#
loop_
_entity_poly.entity_id
_entity_poly.type
_entity_poly.pdbx_seq_one_letter_code
_entity_poly.pdbx_strand_id
1 'polypeptide(L)'
;MEPEDWSAVSRIYLEGIATEHATFQTTCPPYSAWDASHTKECRLVLLTDGVIAGWTALRRVDPRWCYRGVAEVSIYVGEQFRGHGLGYHLLTELCHQAEKAGYWTLQSTVLQDNAASRALHTKCGFRLVGRRERIARDCHGRWLDTFLMEYRAAANEPEGYKKL
;
A
#
# COMPACT_ATOMS: atom_id res chain seq x y z
N MET A 1 0.78 14.31 -4.17
CA MET A 1 0.24 14.49 -2.80
C MET A 1 1.02 15.58 -2.11
N GLU A 2 0.34 16.62 -1.67
CA GLU A 2 0.89 17.78 -1.00
C GLU A 2 0.40 17.81 0.46
N PRO A 3 1.01 18.61 1.36
CA PRO A 3 0.56 18.70 2.76
C PRO A 3 -0.90 19.10 2.92
N GLU A 4 -1.42 19.91 2.02
CA GLU A 4 -2.82 20.39 1.99
C GLU A 4 -3.83 19.26 1.75
N ASP A 5 -3.39 18.15 1.12
CA ASP A 5 -4.22 16.96 0.88
C ASP A 5 -4.49 16.16 2.16
N TRP A 6 -3.73 16.43 3.24
CA TRP A 6 -3.74 15.61 4.45
C TRP A 6 -5.13 15.45 5.09
N SER A 7 -5.94 16.48 5.05
CA SER A 7 -7.31 16.40 5.58
C SER A 7 -8.14 15.32 4.89
N ALA A 8 -8.06 15.22 3.57
CA ALA A 8 -8.75 14.20 2.80
C ALA A 8 -8.08 12.81 2.95
N VAL A 9 -6.74 12.77 2.94
CA VAL A 9 -5.94 11.55 3.12
C VAL A 9 -6.24 10.90 4.47
N SER A 10 -6.22 11.67 5.55
CA SER A 10 -6.48 11.17 6.91
C SER A 10 -7.94 10.70 7.08
N ARG A 11 -8.91 11.41 6.49
CA ARG A 11 -10.32 10.97 6.48
C ARG A 11 -10.46 9.60 5.80
N ILE A 12 -9.90 9.44 4.59
CA ILE A 12 -9.95 8.17 3.86
C ILE A 12 -9.22 7.05 4.63
N TYR A 13 -8.13 7.39 5.33
CA TYR A 13 -7.43 6.43 6.17
C TYR A 13 -8.29 5.98 7.35
N LEU A 14 -8.99 6.91 8.02
CA LEU A 14 -9.93 6.60 9.10
C LEU A 14 -11.09 5.73 8.62
N GLU A 15 -11.64 5.98 7.42
CA GLU A 15 -12.64 5.10 6.78
C GLU A 15 -12.09 3.66 6.58
N GLY A 16 -10.80 3.54 6.22
CA GLY A 16 -10.13 2.24 6.12
C GLY A 16 -9.96 1.56 7.48
N ILE A 17 -9.52 2.30 8.50
CA ILE A 17 -9.38 1.80 9.89
C ILE A 17 -10.73 1.30 10.40
N ALA A 18 -11.80 2.04 10.18
CA ALA A 18 -13.14 1.70 10.63
C ALA A 18 -13.68 0.37 10.04
N THR A 19 -13.12 -0.11 8.92
CA THR A 19 -13.49 -1.42 8.38
C THR A 19 -12.96 -2.60 9.19
N GLU A 20 -11.94 -2.41 10.02
CA GLU A 20 -11.16 -3.44 10.73
C GLU A 20 -10.50 -4.49 9.81
N HIS A 21 -10.59 -4.32 8.48
CA HIS A 21 -10.03 -5.25 7.49
C HIS A 21 -8.87 -4.68 6.66
N ALA A 22 -8.61 -3.37 6.78
CA ALA A 22 -7.61 -2.71 5.94
C ALA A 22 -6.24 -2.59 6.63
N THR A 23 -6.19 -2.54 7.95
CA THR A 23 -4.97 -2.31 8.72
C THR A 23 -5.13 -2.77 10.17
N PHE A 24 -4.02 -3.05 10.84
CA PHE A 24 -3.97 -3.26 12.29
C PHE A 24 -4.00 -1.94 13.09
N GLN A 25 -3.82 -0.80 12.43
CA GLN A 25 -3.88 0.49 13.10
C GLN A 25 -5.31 0.78 13.58
N THR A 26 -5.42 1.34 14.77
CA THR A 26 -6.69 1.73 15.39
C THR A 26 -6.91 3.24 15.37
N THR A 27 -5.87 4.00 15.06
CA THR A 27 -5.89 5.47 14.99
C THR A 27 -5.11 5.98 13.81
N CYS A 28 -5.53 7.11 13.24
CA CYS A 28 -4.74 7.82 12.23
C CYS A 28 -3.66 8.64 12.94
N PRO A 29 -2.38 8.52 12.57
CA PRO A 29 -1.31 9.33 13.14
C PRO A 29 -1.45 10.80 12.71
N PRO A 30 -0.82 11.75 13.40
CA PRO A 30 -0.71 13.12 12.92
C PRO A 30 0.15 13.17 11.63
N TYR A 31 -0.05 14.21 10.80
CA TYR A 31 0.66 14.36 9.53
C TYR A 31 2.18 14.19 9.67
N SER A 32 2.79 14.80 10.67
CA SER A 32 4.26 14.73 10.88
C SER A 32 4.79 13.31 11.08
N ALA A 33 4.05 12.47 11.78
CA ALA A 33 4.42 11.07 12.00
C ALA A 33 4.19 10.23 10.74
N TRP A 34 3.08 10.47 10.02
CA TRP A 34 2.81 9.83 8.74
C TRP A 34 3.86 10.22 7.69
N ASP A 35 4.18 11.52 7.59
CA ASP A 35 5.17 12.07 6.68
C ASP A 35 6.58 11.49 6.91
N ALA A 36 6.98 11.35 8.17
CA ALA A 36 8.27 10.77 8.55
C ALA A 36 8.37 9.26 8.24
N SER A 37 7.25 8.54 8.24
CA SER A 37 7.21 7.08 8.04
C SER A 37 7.10 6.65 6.58
N HIS A 38 6.77 7.56 5.67
CA HIS A 38 6.61 7.29 4.24
C HIS A 38 7.70 7.97 3.42
N THR A 39 8.04 7.37 2.28
CA THR A 39 9.00 7.97 1.34
C THR A 39 8.44 9.27 0.76
N LYS A 40 9.29 10.19 0.32
CA LYS A 40 8.83 11.47 -0.26
C LYS A 40 8.34 11.28 -1.71
N GLU A 41 8.96 10.37 -2.42
CA GLU A 41 8.56 9.94 -3.76
C GLU A 41 7.38 8.95 -3.70
N CYS A 42 6.66 8.83 -4.80
CA CYS A 42 5.56 7.86 -4.98
C CYS A 42 4.41 8.04 -3.99
N ARG A 43 4.07 9.29 -3.66
CA ARG A 43 2.88 9.67 -2.89
C ARG A 43 1.83 10.21 -3.83
N LEU A 44 0.76 9.48 -4.05
CA LEU A 44 -0.27 9.83 -5.01
C LEU A 44 -1.61 10.06 -4.32
N VAL A 45 -2.37 11.00 -4.85
CA VAL A 45 -3.81 11.12 -4.64
C VAL A 45 -4.52 10.93 -5.96
N LEU A 46 -5.69 10.32 -5.93
CA LEU A 46 -6.57 10.19 -7.09
C LEU A 46 -7.75 11.14 -6.90
N LEU A 47 -7.95 12.00 -7.91
CA LEU A 47 -9.05 12.96 -7.94
C LEU A 47 -10.19 12.42 -8.80
N THR A 48 -11.41 12.60 -8.31
CA THR A 48 -12.65 12.37 -9.07
C THR A 48 -13.54 13.60 -8.85
N ASP A 49 -13.89 14.28 -9.92
CA ASP A 49 -14.68 15.53 -9.89
C ASP A 49 -14.13 16.58 -8.91
N GLY A 50 -12.79 16.71 -8.88
CA GLY A 50 -12.09 17.65 -8.01
C GLY A 50 -11.98 17.24 -6.55
N VAL A 51 -12.49 16.05 -6.18
CA VAL A 51 -12.42 15.50 -4.81
C VAL A 51 -11.40 14.37 -4.74
N ILE A 52 -10.60 14.34 -3.67
CA ILE A 52 -9.69 13.22 -3.43
C ILE A 52 -10.50 11.97 -3.07
N ALA A 53 -10.48 11.00 -3.99
CA ALA A 53 -11.20 9.74 -3.91
C ALA A 53 -10.37 8.59 -3.32
N GLY A 54 -9.04 8.72 -3.32
CA GLY A 54 -8.13 7.71 -2.81
C GLY A 54 -6.70 8.21 -2.76
N TRP A 55 -5.84 7.47 -2.06
CA TRP A 55 -4.42 7.76 -1.96
C TRP A 55 -3.58 6.49 -1.89
N THR A 56 -2.31 6.62 -2.24
CA THR A 56 -1.31 5.58 -2.06
C THR A 56 0.05 6.20 -1.75
N ALA A 57 0.86 5.49 -1.00
CA ALA A 57 2.22 5.88 -0.64
C ALA A 57 3.09 4.65 -0.38
N LEU A 58 4.40 4.87 -0.36
CA LEU A 58 5.39 3.85 -0.05
C LEU A 58 6.03 4.08 1.30
N ARG A 59 6.35 2.99 1.98
CA ARG A 59 7.16 2.96 3.20
C ARG A 59 8.35 2.04 3.01
N ARG A 60 9.54 2.44 3.48
CA ARG A 60 10.71 1.56 3.48
C ARG A 60 10.47 0.35 4.38
N VAL A 61 10.83 -0.83 3.91
CA VAL A 61 10.70 -2.09 4.69
C VAL A 61 11.86 -2.29 5.64
N ASP A 62 13.02 -1.74 5.32
CA ASP A 62 14.26 -1.91 6.08
C ASP A 62 15.18 -0.71 5.85
N PRO A 63 15.89 -0.18 6.87
CA PRO A 63 16.79 0.96 6.73
C PRO A 63 18.11 0.63 6.03
N ARG A 64 18.50 -0.65 5.93
CA ARG A 64 19.76 -1.07 5.32
C ARG A 64 19.80 -0.74 3.82
N TRP A 65 20.97 -0.30 3.35
CA TRP A 65 21.15 0.12 1.96
C TRP A 65 20.80 -0.95 0.93
N CYS A 66 21.04 -2.24 1.25
CA CYS A 66 20.71 -3.37 0.37
C CYS A 66 19.18 -3.52 0.10
N TYR A 67 18.32 -2.93 0.94
CA TYR A 67 16.87 -2.91 0.77
C TYR A 67 16.34 -1.58 0.20
N ARG A 68 17.20 -0.67 -0.25
CA ARG A 68 16.79 0.67 -0.72
C ARG A 68 15.74 0.69 -1.83
N GLY A 69 15.67 -0.36 -2.64
CA GLY A 69 14.67 -0.52 -3.71
C GLY A 69 13.52 -1.44 -3.35
N VAL A 70 13.31 -1.70 -2.05
CA VAL A 70 12.17 -2.49 -1.56
C VAL A 70 11.29 -1.60 -0.70
N ALA A 71 10.00 -1.53 -1.03
CA ALA A 71 9.04 -0.72 -0.28
C ALA A 71 7.73 -1.46 -0.04
N GLU A 72 7.03 -1.06 1.01
CA GLU A 72 5.69 -1.53 1.33
C GLU A 72 4.65 -0.51 0.87
N VAL A 73 3.61 -1.00 0.23
CA VAL A 73 2.51 -0.21 -0.31
C VAL A 73 1.46 0.04 0.76
N SER A 74 1.04 1.31 0.86
CA SER A 74 -0.22 1.71 1.50
C SER A 74 -1.16 2.22 0.43
N ILE A 75 -2.39 1.69 0.35
CA ILE A 75 -3.42 2.13 -0.60
C ILE A 75 -4.78 2.13 0.06
N TYR A 76 -5.51 3.24 -0.11
CA TYR A 76 -6.84 3.44 0.46
C TYR A 76 -7.73 4.18 -0.54
N VAL A 77 -8.97 3.72 -0.67
CA VAL A 77 -10.02 4.36 -1.48
C VAL A 77 -11.17 4.72 -0.55
N GLY A 78 -11.62 5.97 -0.65
CA GLY A 78 -12.73 6.49 0.13
C GLY A 78 -13.99 5.65 -0.07
N GLU A 79 -14.78 5.50 0.99
CA GLU A 79 -15.91 4.56 1.05
C GLU A 79 -16.86 4.72 -0.15
N GLN A 80 -17.29 5.94 -0.42
CA GLN A 80 -18.21 6.26 -1.52
C GLN A 80 -17.63 6.02 -2.92
N PHE A 81 -16.31 5.83 -3.03
CA PHE A 81 -15.60 5.65 -4.30
C PHE A 81 -15.15 4.20 -4.53
N ARG A 82 -15.44 3.28 -3.60
CA ARG A 82 -15.10 1.85 -3.72
C ARG A 82 -15.98 1.19 -4.80
N GLY A 83 -15.46 0.12 -5.39
CA GLY A 83 -16.20 -0.63 -6.42
C GLY A 83 -16.16 -0.04 -7.84
N HIS A 84 -15.60 1.15 -8.04
CA HIS A 84 -15.56 1.85 -9.33
C HIS A 84 -14.21 1.69 -10.08
N GLY A 85 -13.37 0.75 -9.68
CA GLY A 85 -12.08 0.51 -10.34
C GLY A 85 -10.96 1.48 -9.99
N LEU A 86 -11.21 2.51 -9.16
CA LEU A 86 -10.24 3.56 -8.86
C LEU A 86 -8.97 3.03 -8.18
N GLY A 87 -9.11 2.02 -7.32
CA GLY A 87 -7.95 1.35 -6.71
C GLY A 87 -7.01 0.72 -7.73
N TYR A 88 -7.54 0.19 -8.83
CA TYR A 88 -6.73 -0.35 -9.91
C TYR A 88 -5.87 0.72 -10.59
N HIS A 89 -6.46 1.86 -10.94
CA HIS A 89 -5.72 2.97 -11.54
C HIS A 89 -4.66 3.51 -10.60
N LEU A 90 -5.02 3.70 -9.33
CA LEU A 90 -4.12 4.23 -8.32
C LEU A 90 -2.92 3.31 -8.05
N LEU A 91 -3.14 2.00 -7.90
CA LEU A 91 -2.07 1.04 -7.64
C LEU A 91 -1.20 0.81 -8.89
N THR A 92 -1.79 0.78 -10.08
CA THR A 92 -1.02 0.65 -11.34
C THR A 92 -0.11 1.86 -11.54
N GLU A 93 -0.59 3.08 -11.30
CA GLU A 93 0.23 4.28 -11.42
C GLU A 93 1.33 4.31 -10.35
N LEU A 94 1.03 3.86 -9.12
CA LEU A 94 2.06 3.71 -8.09
C LEU A 94 3.19 2.77 -8.54
N CYS A 95 2.86 1.59 -9.08
CA CYS A 95 3.85 0.64 -9.58
C CYS A 95 4.74 1.29 -10.64
N HIS A 96 4.13 2.00 -11.60
CA HIS A 96 4.84 2.68 -12.67
C HIS A 96 5.79 3.78 -12.15
N GLN A 97 5.34 4.60 -11.20
CA GLN A 97 6.19 5.62 -10.59
C GLN A 97 7.30 5.02 -9.73
N ALA A 98 7.01 3.95 -9.02
CA ALA A 98 8.01 3.23 -8.23
C ALA A 98 9.10 2.62 -9.11
N GLU A 99 8.75 2.03 -10.25
CA GLU A 99 9.75 1.56 -11.24
C GLU A 99 10.66 2.69 -11.70
N LYS A 100 10.10 3.84 -12.07
CA LYS A 100 10.88 5.03 -12.48
C LYS A 100 11.78 5.56 -11.36
N ALA A 101 11.33 5.45 -10.11
CA ALA A 101 12.10 5.84 -8.93
C ALA A 101 13.18 4.82 -8.52
N GLY A 102 13.30 3.68 -9.25
CA GLY A 102 14.33 2.67 -9.02
C GLY A 102 13.97 1.59 -7.99
N TYR A 103 12.70 1.50 -7.59
CA TYR A 103 12.25 0.37 -6.77
C TYR A 103 12.17 -0.90 -7.62
N TRP A 104 12.74 -2.00 -7.12
CA TRP A 104 12.70 -3.31 -7.80
C TRP A 104 11.69 -4.27 -7.17
N THR A 105 11.22 -4.00 -5.94
CA THR A 105 10.19 -4.79 -5.29
C THR A 105 9.24 -3.90 -4.51
N LEU A 106 7.94 -4.05 -4.75
CA LEU A 106 6.91 -3.54 -3.87
C LEU A 106 6.25 -4.71 -3.16
N GLN A 107 6.06 -4.60 -1.85
CA GLN A 107 5.32 -5.59 -1.08
C GLN A 107 4.05 -4.98 -0.49
N SER A 108 3.07 -5.82 -0.23
CA SER A 108 1.86 -5.47 0.49
C SER A 108 1.51 -6.56 1.48
N THR A 109 1.21 -6.16 2.70
CA THR A 109 0.70 -7.05 3.74
C THR A 109 -0.81 -6.88 3.81
N VAL A 110 -1.56 -7.90 3.38
CA VAL A 110 -3.02 -7.86 3.30
C VAL A 110 -3.62 -8.73 4.39
N LEU A 111 -4.55 -8.18 5.21
CA LEU A 111 -5.24 -8.96 6.24
C LEU A 111 -6.07 -10.08 5.61
N GLN A 112 -6.21 -11.19 6.32
CA GLN A 112 -6.87 -12.42 5.84
C GLN A 112 -8.26 -12.17 5.28
N ASP A 113 -9.03 -11.28 5.90
CA ASP A 113 -10.43 -11.00 5.57
C ASP A 113 -10.59 -9.95 4.45
N ASN A 114 -9.49 -9.34 3.99
CA ASN A 114 -9.52 -8.33 2.93
C ASN A 114 -9.36 -8.96 1.53
N ALA A 115 -10.35 -9.75 1.12
CA ALA A 115 -10.36 -10.38 -0.20
C ALA A 115 -10.32 -9.37 -1.36
N ALA A 116 -10.94 -8.20 -1.18
CA ALA A 116 -10.96 -7.14 -2.18
C ALA A 116 -9.55 -6.59 -2.45
N SER A 117 -8.76 -6.35 -1.39
CA SER A 117 -7.37 -5.91 -1.53
C SER A 117 -6.50 -6.98 -2.21
N ARG A 118 -6.66 -8.27 -1.86
CA ARG A 118 -5.94 -9.36 -2.54
C ARG A 118 -6.24 -9.40 -4.04
N ALA A 119 -7.52 -9.32 -4.41
CA ALA A 119 -7.94 -9.30 -5.80
C ALA A 119 -7.38 -8.09 -6.56
N LEU A 120 -7.40 -6.90 -5.93
CA LEU A 120 -6.82 -5.68 -6.49
C LEU A 120 -5.33 -5.86 -6.76
N HIS A 121 -4.55 -6.29 -5.76
CA HIS A 121 -3.11 -6.49 -5.90
C HIS A 121 -2.79 -7.53 -6.99
N THR A 122 -3.51 -8.66 -7.02
CA THR A 122 -3.35 -9.67 -8.09
C THR A 122 -3.60 -9.08 -9.47
N LYS A 123 -4.68 -8.29 -9.63
CA LYS A 123 -5.01 -7.62 -10.89
C LYS A 123 -3.92 -6.62 -11.33
N CYS A 124 -3.21 -6.00 -10.38
CA CYS A 124 -2.10 -5.08 -10.63
C CYS A 124 -0.74 -5.78 -10.76
N GLY A 125 -0.69 -7.11 -10.90
CA GLY A 125 0.54 -7.87 -11.15
C GLY A 125 1.31 -8.30 -9.90
N PHE A 126 0.74 -8.14 -8.71
CA PHE A 126 1.32 -8.72 -7.49
C PHE A 126 1.06 -10.21 -7.44
N ARG A 127 2.10 -10.98 -7.12
CA ARG A 127 1.99 -12.41 -6.81
C ARG A 127 1.84 -12.65 -5.30
N LEU A 128 1.18 -13.73 -4.92
CA LEU A 128 1.18 -14.20 -3.54
C LEU A 128 2.55 -14.82 -3.22
N VAL A 129 3.21 -14.31 -2.19
CA VAL A 129 4.44 -14.89 -1.62
C VAL A 129 4.10 -16.00 -0.62
N GLY A 130 3.14 -15.72 0.26
CA GLY A 130 2.69 -16.70 1.24
C GLY A 130 1.72 -16.11 2.28
N ARG A 131 1.15 -17.01 3.08
CA ARG A 131 0.33 -16.69 4.26
C ARG A 131 1.21 -16.69 5.49
N ARG A 132 1.08 -15.69 6.32
CA ARG A 132 1.71 -15.61 7.64
C ARG A 132 0.65 -15.82 8.70
N GLU A 133 0.69 -17.00 9.31
CA GLU A 133 -0.32 -17.39 10.30
C GLU A 133 -0.10 -16.66 11.61
N ARG A 134 -1.19 -16.17 12.21
CA ARG A 134 -1.21 -15.54 13.54
C ARG A 134 -0.11 -14.52 13.74
N ILE A 135 0.12 -13.67 12.73
CA ILE A 135 1.24 -12.73 12.70
C ILE A 135 1.05 -11.58 13.71
N ALA A 136 -0.19 -11.18 13.95
CA ALA A 136 -0.53 -10.10 14.88
C ALA A 136 -1.94 -10.26 15.45
N ARG A 137 -2.24 -9.49 16.50
CA ARG A 137 -3.59 -9.40 17.06
C ARG A 137 -4.26 -8.11 16.65
N ASP A 138 -5.56 -8.18 16.41
CA ASP A 138 -6.39 -7.00 16.24
C ASP A 138 -6.69 -6.29 17.59
N CYS A 139 -7.44 -5.20 17.52
CA CYS A 139 -7.84 -4.43 18.70
C CYS A 139 -8.75 -5.20 19.68
N HIS A 140 -9.33 -6.31 19.24
CA HIS A 140 -10.16 -7.21 20.07
C HIS A 140 -9.35 -8.39 20.64
N GLY A 141 -8.02 -8.43 20.38
CA GLY A 141 -7.14 -9.51 20.83
C GLY A 141 -7.20 -10.80 20.01
N ARG A 142 -7.94 -10.82 18.89
CA ARG A 142 -8.03 -11.97 17.97
C ARG A 142 -6.75 -12.08 17.14
N TRP A 143 -6.20 -13.28 17.04
CA TRP A 143 -5.09 -13.55 16.14
C TRP A 143 -5.56 -13.49 14.69
N LEU A 144 -4.86 -12.73 13.86
CA LEU A 144 -5.12 -12.62 12.43
C LEU A 144 -3.92 -13.07 11.61
N ASP A 145 -4.24 -13.67 10.49
CA ASP A 145 -3.26 -14.00 9.46
C ASP A 145 -3.15 -12.85 8.46
N THR A 146 -2.03 -12.81 7.77
CA THR A 146 -1.84 -11.92 6.63
C THR A 146 -1.33 -12.67 5.42
N PHE A 147 -1.64 -12.14 4.26
CA PHE A 147 -1.04 -12.55 3.00
C PHE A 147 0.04 -11.54 2.62
N LEU A 148 1.26 -12.04 2.41
CA LEU A 148 2.32 -11.24 1.81
C LEU A 148 2.22 -11.35 0.30
N MET A 149 2.07 -10.21 -0.35
CA MET A 149 2.04 -10.09 -1.80
C MET A 149 3.20 -9.23 -2.27
N GLU A 150 3.77 -9.53 -3.42
CA GLU A 150 4.86 -8.73 -3.98
C GLU A 150 4.70 -8.48 -5.47
N TYR A 151 5.08 -7.28 -5.89
CA TYR A 151 5.26 -6.87 -7.27
C TYR A 151 6.76 -6.76 -7.56
N ARG A 152 7.20 -7.33 -8.68
CA ARG A 152 8.60 -7.26 -9.15
C ARG A 152 8.67 -6.37 -10.37
N ALA A 153 9.39 -5.26 -10.24
CA ALA A 153 9.61 -4.32 -11.33
C ALA A 153 10.60 -4.91 -12.34
N ALA A 154 10.11 -5.36 -13.48
CA ALA A 154 10.96 -5.99 -14.52
C ALA A 154 12.04 -5.03 -15.05
N ALA A 155 11.73 -3.74 -15.14
CA ALA A 155 12.67 -2.72 -15.60
C ALA A 155 13.88 -2.54 -14.67
N ASN A 156 13.79 -2.93 -13.41
CA ASN A 156 14.81 -2.77 -12.38
C ASN A 156 15.40 -4.12 -11.90
N GLU A 157 15.23 -5.19 -12.70
CA GLU A 157 15.92 -6.45 -12.41
C GLU A 157 17.44 -6.27 -12.55
N PRO A 158 18.24 -6.71 -11.56
CA PRO A 158 19.70 -6.62 -11.64
C PRO A 158 20.24 -7.43 -12.82
N GLU A 159 21.22 -6.86 -13.53
CA GLU A 159 21.95 -7.61 -14.55
C GLU A 159 22.52 -8.91 -13.98
N GLY A 160 22.36 -10.01 -14.72
CA GLY A 160 22.88 -11.32 -14.32
C GLY A 160 22.06 -12.07 -13.28
N TYR A 161 20.90 -11.54 -12.85
CA TYR A 161 19.99 -12.28 -11.98
C TYR A 161 19.38 -13.47 -12.74
N LYS A 162 19.67 -14.69 -12.26
CA LYS A 162 19.05 -15.92 -12.80
C LYS A 162 17.90 -16.33 -11.89
N LYS A 163 16.69 -16.42 -12.44
CA LYS A 163 15.56 -17.04 -11.74
C LYS A 163 15.90 -18.52 -11.50
N LEU A 164 15.79 -18.97 -10.25
CA LEU A 164 15.92 -20.38 -9.89
C LEU A 164 14.72 -21.18 -10.41
#